data_2712e4f70003908f6b61a375c1d88bb5
#
_entry.id   2712e4f70003908f6b61a375c1d88bb5
#
_cell.length_a   1.000
_cell.length_b   1.000
_cell.length_c   1.000
_cell.angle_alpha   90.00
_cell.angle_beta   90.00
_cell.angle_gamma   90.00
#
_symmetry.space_group_name_H-M   'P 1'
#
loop_
_entity.id
_entity.type
_entity.pdbx_description
1 polymer ?
#
loop_
_entity_poly.entity_id
_entity_poly.type
_entity_poly.pdbx_seq_one_letter_code
_entity_poly.pdbx_strand_id
1 'polypeptide(L)'
;MKITTHTLPSLVRELIDENPFACRALLQVVSVDWSQDVLTAAVTCGEHPRMKVNPEFVAQHCRTDAELKALLMHEFLHVLLRHTEGSGPASEEQHIAWDAVINAIIHRSMGPAYSALMSRYYANEKGLRLLLRPP
;
A
#
# COMPACT_ATOMS: atom_id res chain seq x y z
N MET A 1 16.52 2.48 0.40
CA MET A 1 16.33 1.57 1.55
C MET A 1 17.06 0.28 1.30
N LYS A 2 17.92 -0.11 2.21
CA LYS A 2 18.44 -1.47 2.17
C LYS A 2 17.33 -2.43 2.55
N ILE A 3 17.06 -3.41 1.70
CA ILE A 3 16.26 -4.56 2.09
C ILE A 3 17.15 -5.37 3.00
N THR A 4 17.10 -5.06 4.29
CA THR A 4 17.87 -5.77 5.31
C THR A 4 17.11 -7.01 5.77
N THR A 5 17.61 -7.63 6.82
CA THR A 5 17.05 -8.79 7.50
C THR A 5 15.63 -8.60 8.03
N HIS A 6 15.07 -7.39 7.97
CA HIS A 6 13.65 -7.18 8.23
C HIS A 6 12.86 -7.86 7.13
N THR A 7 12.36 -9.02 7.45
CA THR A 7 11.44 -9.73 6.58
C THR A 7 10.11 -8.99 6.56
N LEU A 8 9.35 -9.12 5.48
CA LEU A 8 7.99 -8.59 5.43
C LEU A 8 7.15 -8.96 6.66
N PRO A 9 7.22 -10.20 7.18
CA PRO A 9 6.48 -10.54 8.40
C PRO A 9 6.82 -9.67 9.60
N SER A 10 8.08 -9.27 9.79
CA SER A 10 8.46 -8.40 10.91
C SER A 10 7.87 -7.00 10.75
N LEU A 11 7.92 -6.43 9.54
CA LEU A 11 7.35 -5.12 9.27
C LEU A 11 5.83 -5.12 9.39
N VAL A 12 5.18 -6.19 8.96
CA VAL A 12 3.73 -6.37 9.11
C VAL A 12 3.36 -6.39 10.59
N ARG A 13 4.13 -7.09 11.40
CA ARG A 13 3.90 -7.17 12.85
C ARG A 13 4.03 -5.82 13.53
N GLU A 14 5.07 -5.06 13.17
CA GLU A 14 5.25 -3.69 13.65
C GLU A 14 4.09 -2.79 13.23
N LEU A 15 3.64 -2.92 11.99
CA LEU A 15 2.54 -2.14 11.44
C LEU A 15 1.23 -2.42 12.20
N ILE A 16 0.96 -3.68 12.52
CA ILE A 16 -0.22 -4.07 13.32
C ILE A 16 -0.17 -3.43 14.69
N ASP A 17 0.98 -3.46 15.35
CA ASP A 17 1.15 -2.88 16.69
C ASP A 17 0.97 -1.36 16.67
N GLU A 18 1.38 -0.70 15.60
CA GLU A 18 1.27 0.74 15.45
C GLU A 18 -0.12 1.20 14.98
N ASN A 19 -0.87 0.31 14.31
CA ASN A 19 -2.10 0.71 13.63
C ASN A 19 -3.17 -0.41 13.65
N PRO A 20 -4.27 -0.22 14.39
CA PRO A 20 -5.34 -1.23 14.49
C PRO A 20 -6.01 -1.60 13.16
N PHE A 21 -6.01 -0.69 12.17
CA PHE A 21 -6.60 -0.98 10.85
C PHE A 21 -5.84 -2.09 10.13
N ALA A 22 -4.52 -2.13 10.27
CA ALA A 22 -3.71 -3.19 9.67
C ALA A 22 -4.09 -4.57 10.23
N CYS A 23 -4.41 -4.65 11.50
CA CYS A 23 -4.81 -5.90 12.12
C CYS A 23 -6.07 -6.49 11.46
N ARG A 24 -7.10 -5.65 11.24
CA ARG A 24 -8.34 -6.11 10.61
C ARG A 24 -8.11 -6.55 9.16
N ALA A 25 -7.33 -5.79 8.42
CA ALA A 25 -7.04 -6.12 7.03
C ALA A 25 -6.23 -7.42 6.92
N LEU A 26 -5.26 -7.61 7.81
CA LEU A 26 -4.39 -8.79 7.80
C LEU A 26 -5.17 -10.09 8.03
N LEU A 27 -6.27 -10.06 8.77
CA LEU A 27 -7.11 -11.25 8.95
C LEU A 27 -7.67 -11.77 7.62
N GLN A 28 -7.73 -10.95 6.59
CA GLN A 28 -8.23 -11.31 5.27
C GLN A 28 -7.11 -11.70 4.31
N VAL A 29 -5.87 -11.25 4.56
CA VAL A 29 -4.72 -11.53 3.69
C VAL A 29 -4.01 -12.79 4.17
N VAL A 30 -3.91 -13.79 3.30
CA VAL A 30 -3.32 -15.11 3.62
C VAL A 30 -1.80 -15.04 3.69
N SER A 31 -1.17 -14.26 2.82
CA SER A 31 0.29 -14.16 2.79
C SER A 31 0.73 -12.79 2.29
N VAL A 32 1.94 -12.38 2.71
CA VAL A 32 2.62 -11.17 2.23
C VAL A 32 4.01 -11.61 1.79
N ASP A 33 4.28 -11.54 0.48
CA ASP A 33 5.48 -12.10 -0.11
C ASP A 33 6.18 -11.11 -1.04
N TRP A 34 7.51 -11.21 -1.12
CA TRP A 34 8.27 -10.54 -2.16
C TRP A 34 7.99 -11.20 -3.50
N SER A 35 7.79 -10.39 -4.55
CA SER A 35 7.51 -10.91 -5.88
C SER A 35 7.89 -9.89 -6.96
N GLN A 36 8.49 -10.37 -8.04
CA GLN A 36 8.78 -9.54 -9.21
C GLN A 36 7.62 -9.55 -10.23
N ASP A 37 6.55 -10.29 -9.93
CA ASP A 37 5.38 -10.39 -10.82
C ASP A 37 4.52 -9.13 -10.82
N VAL A 38 4.74 -8.21 -9.89
CA VAL A 38 3.98 -6.96 -9.74
C VAL A 38 4.91 -5.77 -9.91
N LEU A 39 4.37 -4.64 -10.39
CA LEU A 39 5.18 -3.43 -10.60
C LEU A 39 5.57 -2.75 -9.28
N THR A 40 4.67 -2.68 -8.35
CA THR A 40 4.85 -2.04 -7.04
C THR A 40 4.49 -2.99 -5.93
N ALA A 41 3.22 -3.08 -5.64
CA ALA A 41 2.61 -4.03 -4.73
C ALA A 41 1.19 -4.29 -5.23
N ALA A 42 0.66 -5.45 -4.92
CA ALA A 42 -0.71 -5.80 -5.32
C ALA A 42 -1.29 -6.84 -4.37
N VAL A 43 -2.61 -6.80 -4.26
CA VAL A 43 -3.36 -7.84 -3.55
C VAL A 43 -4.16 -8.63 -4.59
N THR A 44 -4.05 -9.94 -4.56
CA THR A 44 -4.86 -10.79 -5.43
C THR A 44 -6.30 -10.81 -4.95
N CYS A 45 -7.23 -10.86 -5.90
CA CYS A 45 -8.67 -10.98 -5.61
C CYS A 45 -9.03 -12.42 -5.27
N GLY A 46 -10.13 -12.63 -4.54
CA GLY A 46 -10.67 -13.94 -4.25
C GLY A 46 -10.92 -14.17 -2.77
N GLU A 47 -11.22 -15.42 -2.40
CA GLU A 47 -11.54 -15.79 -1.03
C GLU A 47 -10.33 -15.73 -0.09
N HIS A 48 -9.15 -15.92 -0.66
CA HIS A 48 -7.89 -15.90 0.10
C HIS A 48 -6.91 -14.90 -0.53
N PRO A 49 -7.11 -13.59 -0.29
CA PRO A 49 -6.22 -12.58 -0.86
C PRO A 49 -4.77 -12.78 -0.44
N ARG A 50 -3.87 -12.61 -1.40
CA ARG A 50 -2.43 -12.64 -1.16
C ARG A 50 -1.84 -11.31 -1.57
N MET A 51 -0.90 -10.80 -0.76
CA MET A 51 -0.19 -9.57 -1.07
C MET A 51 1.18 -9.89 -1.63
N LYS A 52 1.52 -9.22 -2.74
CA LYS A 52 2.85 -9.31 -3.36
C LYS A 52 3.47 -7.92 -3.37
N VAL A 53 4.75 -7.86 -3.06
CA VAL A 53 5.50 -6.59 -3.00
C VAL A 53 6.76 -6.73 -3.84
N ASN A 54 6.96 -5.81 -4.78
CA ASN A 54 8.13 -5.84 -5.65
C ASN A 54 9.36 -5.29 -4.89
N PRO A 55 10.40 -6.11 -4.70
CA PRO A 55 11.58 -5.69 -3.97
C PRO A 55 12.38 -4.58 -4.66
N GLU A 56 12.36 -4.52 -5.99
CA GLU A 56 13.05 -3.47 -6.74
C GLU A 56 12.36 -2.12 -6.56
N PHE A 57 11.03 -2.09 -6.56
CA PHE A 57 10.28 -0.87 -6.30
C PHE A 57 10.62 -0.33 -4.91
N VAL A 58 10.65 -1.19 -3.91
CA VAL A 58 11.01 -0.81 -2.55
C VAL A 58 12.43 -0.26 -2.49
N ALA A 59 13.38 -0.93 -3.13
CA ALA A 59 14.76 -0.47 -3.16
C ALA A 59 14.92 0.90 -3.81
N GLN A 60 14.14 1.19 -4.87
CA GLN A 60 14.23 2.44 -5.60
C GLN A 60 13.47 3.60 -4.94
N HIS A 61 12.32 3.33 -4.34
CA HIS A 61 11.37 4.38 -3.96
C HIS A 61 11.16 4.53 -2.45
N CYS A 62 11.29 3.46 -1.69
CA CYS A 62 11.15 3.53 -0.23
C CYS A 62 12.50 3.86 0.41
N ARG A 63 12.52 4.92 1.21
CA ARG A 63 13.75 5.39 1.89
C ARG A 63 13.82 4.94 3.34
N THR A 64 12.68 4.61 3.93
CA THR A 64 12.57 4.26 5.35
C THR A 64 11.61 3.10 5.54
N ASP A 65 11.68 2.46 6.71
CA ASP A 65 10.72 1.42 7.09
C ASP A 65 9.31 1.99 7.16
N ALA A 66 9.15 3.24 7.59
CA ALA A 66 7.85 3.91 7.62
C ALA A 66 7.23 4.00 6.22
N GLU A 67 8.03 4.31 5.21
CA GLU A 67 7.56 4.37 3.82
C GLU A 67 7.17 3.00 3.28
N LEU A 68 7.91 1.96 3.62
CA LEU A 68 7.52 0.58 3.25
C LEU A 68 6.22 0.18 3.96
N LYS A 69 6.09 0.51 5.24
CA LYS A 69 4.83 0.27 5.97
C LYS A 69 3.66 1.01 5.34
N ALA A 70 3.88 2.22 4.83
CA ALA A 70 2.85 2.97 4.10
C ALA A 70 2.41 2.23 2.83
N LEU A 71 3.35 1.65 2.09
CA LEU A 71 3.04 0.84 0.92
C LEU A 71 2.20 -0.38 1.29
N LEU A 72 2.58 -1.09 2.35
CA LEU A 72 1.82 -2.24 2.86
C LEU A 72 0.43 -1.82 3.33
N MET A 73 0.33 -0.71 4.06
CA MET A 73 -0.96 -0.18 4.52
C MET A 73 -1.85 0.21 3.35
N HIS A 74 -1.29 0.78 2.30
CA HIS A 74 -2.03 1.11 1.08
C HIS A 74 -2.75 -0.13 0.53
N GLU A 75 -2.03 -1.25 0.43
CA GLU A 75 -2.60 -2.50 -0.06
C GLU A 75 -3.59 -3.12 0.95
N PHE A 76 -3.29 -3.05 2.24
CA PHE A 76 -4.22 -3.51 3.27
C PHE A 76 -5.54 -2.73 3.22
N LEU A 77 -5.50 -1.43 2.97
CA LEU A 77 -6.70 -0.61 2.88
C LEU A 77 -7.54 -0.96 1.65
N HIS A 78 -6.93 -1.38 0.54
CA HIS A 78 -7.71 -1.93 -0.58
C HIS A 78 -8.53 -3.15 -0.15
N VAL A 79 -7.95 -4.04 0.64
CA VAL A 79 -8.65 -5.21 1.17
C VAL A 79 -9.74 -4.80 2.15
N LEU A 80 -9.39 -3.94 3.11
CA LEU A 80 -10.31 -3.49 4.16
C LEU A 80 -11.54 -2.78 3.58
N LEU A 81 -11.33 -1.94 2.55
CA LEU A 81 -12.39 -1.18 1.89
C LEU A 81 -13.06 -1.99 0.76
N ARG A 82 -12.66 -3.24 0.59
CA ARG A 82 -13.23 -4.19 -0.38
C ARG A 82 -13.05 -3.76 -1.84
N HIS A 83 -11.98 -3.04 -2.12
CA HIS A 83 -11.65 -2.67 -3.51
C HIS A 83 -11.26 -3.87 -4.36
N THR A 84 -10.87 -4.98 -3.73
CA THR A 84 -10.50 -6.22 -4.40
C THR A 84 -11.71 -7.13 -4.65
N GLU A 85 -12.87 -6.79 -4.09
CA GLU A 85 -14.12 -7.51 -4.28
C GLU A 85 -14.97 -6.71 -5.26
N GLY A 86 -15.19 -7.20 -6.44
CA GLY A 86 -16.03 -6.50 -7.40
C GLY A 86 -16.35 -7.37 -8.58
N SER A 87 -17.48 -7.07 -9.24
CA SER A 87 -17.88 -7.72 -10.47
C SER A 87 -17.31 -6.94 -11.65
N GLY A 88 -16.19 -7.41 -12.16
CA GLY A 88 -15.58 -6.85 -13.35
C GLY A 88 -14.46 -5.85 -13.07
N PRO A 89 -13.75 -5.42 -14.15
CA PRO A 89 -12.62 -4.51 -14.00
C PRO A 89 -13.07 -3.10 -13.62
N ALA A 90 -12.34 -2.49 -12.69
CA ALA A 90 -12.57 -1.10 -12.32
C ALA A 90 -12.05 -0.17 -13.42
N SER A 91 -12.67 0.99 -13.59
CA SER A 91 -12.20 2.03 -14.49
C SER A 91 -10.93 2.68 -13.94
N GLU A 92 -10.20 3.41 -14.80
CA GLU A 92 -9.04 4.17 -14.37
C GLU A 92 -9.43 5.22 -13.33
N GLU A 93 -10.56 5.89 -13.52
CA GLU A 93 -11.08 6.89 -12.58
C GLU A 93 -11.40 6.28 -11.21
N GLN A 94 -11.95 5.06 -11.19
CA GLN A 94 -12.18 4.34 -9.94
C GLN A 94 -10.89 4.01 -9.21
N HIS A 95 -9.86 3.53 -9.93
CA HIS A 95 -8.56 3.25 -9.34
C HIS A 95 -7.94 4.52 -8.74
N ILE A 96 -8.00 5.63 -9.47
CA ILE A 96 -7.49 6.91 -8.97
C ILE A 96 -8.26 7.33 -7.71
N ALA A 97 -9.58 7.23 -7.72
CA ALA A 97 -10.40 7.60 -6.57
C ALA A 97 -10.08 6.75 -5.34
N TRP A 98 -9.96 5.44 -5.49
CA TRP A 98 -9.60 4.53 -4.39
C TRP A 98 -8.23 4.86 -3.83
N ASP A 99 -7.22 5.01 -4.71
CA ASP A 99 -5.86 5.31 -4.30
C ASP A 99 -5.76 6.67 -3.62
N ALA A 100 -6.47 7.67 -4.12
CA ALA A 100 -6.50 9.00 -3.52
C ALA A 100 -7.06 8.98 -2.09
N VAL A 101 -8.16 8.25 -1.88
CA VAL A 101 -8.76 8.10 -0.56
C VAL A 101 -7.79 7.39 0.38
N ILE A 102 -7.19 6.29 -0.08
CA ILE A 102 -6.25 5.51 0.71
C ILE A 102 -5.03 6.36 1.10
N ASN A 103 -4.45 7.08 0.14
CA ASN A 103 -3.28 7.92 0.40
C ASN A 103 -3.62 9.05 1.39
N ALA A 104 -4.82 9.61 1.31
CA ALA A 104 -5.28 10.61 2.28
C ALA A 104 -5.47 10.01 3.68
N ILE A 105 -6.00 8.79 3.77
CA ILE A 105 -6.15 8.09 5.06
C ILE A 105 -4.78 7.86 5.69
N ILE A 106 -3.82 7.37 4.92
CA ILE A 106 -2.45 7.12 5.41
C ILE A 106 -1.84 8.43 5.92
N HIS A 107 -1.95 9.50 5.14
CA HIS A 107 -1.39 10.80 5.51
C HIS A 107 -1.99 11.31 6.83
N ARG A 108 -3.31 11.23 6.97
CA ARG A 108 -4.01 11.75 8.15
C ARG A 108 -3.85 10.87 9.37
N SER A 109 -3.83 9.55 9.19
CA SER A 109 -3.80 8.58 10.30
C SER A 109 -2.39 8.25 10.77
N MET A 110 -1.43 8.20 9.86
CA MET A 110 -0.06 7.75 10.14
C MET A 110 0.95 8.88 10.10
N GLY A 111 0.66 9.94 9.38
CA GLY A 111 1.47 11.15 9.31
C GLY A 111 2.44 11.22 8.13
N PRO A 112 3.15 12.38 7.97
CA PRO A 112 3.99 12.64 6.81
C PRO A 112 5.17 11.69 6.65
N ALA A 113 5.70 11.14 7.74
CA ALA A 113 6.81 10.20 7.67
C ALA A 113 6.45 8.97 6.85
N TYR A 114 5.18 8.54 6.93
CA TYR A 114 4.65 7.42 6.17
C TYR A 114 4.24 7.84 4.77
N SER A 115 3.51 8.94 4.64
CA SER A 115 2.95 9.38 3.36
C SER A 115 3.97 10.03 2.44
N ALA A 116 5.19 10.30 2.90
CA ALA A 116 6.24 10.90 2.09
C ALA A 116 6.53 10.11 0.81
N LEU A 117 6.37 8.79 0.84
CA LEU A 117 6.49 7.95 -0.35
C LEU A 117 5.52 8.40 -1.44
N MET A 118 4.24 8.56 -1.10
CA MET A 118 3.20 8.96 -2.06
C MET A 118 3.42 10.41 -2.53
N SER A 119 3.76 11.30 -1.62
CA SER A 119 4.02 12.70 -1.96
C SER A 119 5.16 12.83 -2.96
N ARG A 120 6.19 12.04 -2.82
CA ARG A 120 7.34 12.04 -3.71
C ARG A 120 7.05 11.32 -5.01
N TYR A 121 6.43 10.14 -4.93
CA TYR A 121 6.14 9.32 -6.10
C TYR A 121 5.18 10.00 -7.08
N TYR A 122 4.19 10.73 -6.55
CA TYR A 122 3.20 11.44 -7.35
C TYR A 122 3.47 12.95 -7.49
N ALA A 123 4.70 13.39 -7.20
CA ALA A 123 5.04 14.81 -7.19
C ALA A 123 4.78 15.53 -8.52
N ASN A 124 4.95 14.83 -9.63
CA ASN A 124 4.86 15.39 -10.98
C ASN A 124 3.56 15.04 -11.72
N GLU A 125 2.59 14.46 -11.03
CA GLU A 125 1.31 14.13 -11.65
C GLU A 125 0.49 15.38 -11.95
N LYS A 126 -0.35 15.28 -12.98
CA LYS A 126 -1.21 16.38 -13.45
C LYS A 126 -2.66 15.92 -13.59
N GLY A 127 -3.57 16.87 -13.60
CA GLY A 127 -4.98 16.58 -13.79
C GLY A 127 -5.57 15.81 -12.62
N LEU A 128 -6.43 14.85 -12.90
CA LEU A 128 -7.09 14.04 -11.88
C LEU A 128 -6.09 13.26 -11.02
N ARG A 129 -4.98 12.81 -11.60
CA ARG A 129 -3.94 12.06 -10.88
C ARG A 129 -3.22 12.88 -9.81
N LEU A 130 -3.37 14.21 -9.84
CA LEU A 130 -2.85 15.06 -8.77
C LEU A 130 -3.45 14.72 -7.40
N LEU A 131 -4.66 14.15 -7.38
CA LEU A 131 -5.32 13.71 -6.15
C LEU A 131 -4.56 12.58 -5.45
N LEU A 132 -3.70 11.85 -6.16
CA LEU A 132 -2.89 10.77 -5.58
C LEU A 132 -1.81 11.28 -4.63
N ARG A 133 -1.43 12.55 -4.78
CA ARG A 133 -0.45 13.18 -3.91
C ARG A 133 -1.15 13.72 -2.66
N PRO A 134 -0.79 13.26 -1.46
CA PRO A 134 -1.32 13.81 -0.21
C PRO A 134 -0.98 15.30 -0.07
N PRO A 135 -1.81 16.07 0.63
CA PRO A 135 -1.58 17.50 0.84
C PRO A 135 -0.31 17.78 1.62
#